data_babf842245dc36458c6512b69edbb4df
#
_entry.id   babf842245dc36458c6512b69edbb4df
#
_cell.length_a   1.000
_cell.length_b   1.000
_cell.length_c   1.000
_cell.angle_alpha   90.00
_cell.angle_beta   90.00
_cell.angle_gamma   90.00
#
_symmetry.space_group_name_H-M   'P 1'
#
loop_
_entity.id
_entity.type
_entity.pdbx_description
1 polymer ?
#
loop_
_entity_poly.entity_id
_entity_poly.type
_entity_poly.pdbx_seq_one_letter_code
_entity_poly.pdbx_strand_id
1 'polypeptide(L)'
;MPRWAYAALLIVLILASAVYLIYVKQSRTPAPEEQAGEQPLLKLEEASSVIITIVYDNNPFNPQLQTAWGFSCFIDVDGEKLLFDTGGNSKILLENMRKLNITPDEISIIVLSHIHGDHTGGLLGLLEAMKNPSKVEVYLPASFPKSLKEEIKNRGPKIIEVKEPTKIRKAIATTGEMGRTIKEQALIINTQKGIIIITGCAHPGVAEM
;
A
#
# COMPACT_ATOMS: atom_id res chain seq x y z
N MET A 1 -51.60 13.41 -47.40
CA MET A 1 -51.82 12.47 -46.27
C MET A 1 -53.15 12.81 -45.57
N PRO A 2 -53.91 11.83 -45.19
CA PRO A 2 -55.17 12.11 -44.48
C PRO A 2 -54.91 12.66 -43.07
N ARG A 3 -55.78 13.50 -42.58
CA ARG A 3 -55.66 14.17 -41.25
C ARG A 3 -55.35 13.24 -40.05
N TRP A 4 -55.89 11.99 -40.13
CA TRP A 4 -55.62 11.00 -39.07
C TRP A 4 -54.17 10.51 -39.03
N ALA A 5 -53.41 10.56 -40.14
CA ALA A 5 -52.01 10.16 -40.18
C ALA A 5 -51.11 11.17 -39.42
N TYR A 6 -51.44 12.44 -39.45
CA TYR A 6 -50.73 13.46 -38.68
C TYR A 6 -51.02 13.31 -37.18
N ALA A 7 -52.23 12.97 -36.79
CA ALA A 7 -52.62 12.70 -35.40
C ALA A 7 -51.87 11.48 -34.86
N ALA A 8 -51.79 10.40 -35.65
CA ALA A 8 -51.04 9.21 -35.28
C ALA A 8 -49.54 9.47 -35.10
N LEU A 9 -48.93 10.25 -36.02
CA LEU A 9 -47.51 10.64 -35.93
C LEU A 9 -47.24 11.48 -34.72
N LEU A 10 -48.13 12.40 -34.38
CA LEU A 10 -47.99 13.25 -33.16
C LEU A 10 -48.05 12.43 -31.87
N ILE A 11 -48.96 11.44 -31.80
CA ILE A 11 -49.05 10.54 -30.65
C ILE A 11 -47.78 9.69 -30.48
N VAL A 12 -47.20 9.16 -31.58
CA VAL A 12 -45.95 8.40 -31.54
C VAL A 12 -44.79 9.25 -31.06
N LEU A 13 -44.70 10.50 -31.50
CA LEU A 13 -43.66 11.44 -31.04
C LEU A 13 -43.77 11.78 -29.57
N ILE A 14 -45.02 11.99 -29.07
CA ILE A 14 -45.27 12.27 -27.65
C ILE A 14 -44.92 11.03 -26.81
N LEU A 15 -45.25 9.83 -27.21
CA LEU A 15 -44.89 8.59 -26.52
C LEU A 15 -43.37 8.35 -26.53
N ALA A 16 -42.73 8.57 -27.64
CA ALA A 16 -41.27 8.43 -27.77
C ALA A 16 -40.54 9.43 -26.85
N SER A 17 -41.02 10.70 -26.78
CA SER A 17 -40.45 11.70 -25.89
C SER A 17 -40.68 11.39 -24.40
N ALA A 18 -41.84 10.85 -24.04
CA ALA A 18 -42.13 10.39 -22.69
C ALA A 18 -41.25 9.23 -22.26
N VAL A 19 -41.06 8.23 -23.13
CA VAL A 19 -40.14 7.11 -22.90
C VAL A 19 -38.69 7.60 -22.75
N TYR A 20 -38.27 8.53 -23.62
CA TYR A 20 -36.93 9.11 -23.52
C TYR A 20 -36.71 9.87 -22.23
N LEU A 21 -37.72 10.65 -21.76
CA LEU A 21 -37.63 11.36 -20.49
C LEU A 21 -37.56 10.43 -19.29
N ILE A 22 -38.33 9.33 -19.32
CA ILE A 22 -38.28 8.29 -18.27
C ILE A 22 -36.88 7.64 -18.28
N TYR A 23 -36.37 7.27 -19.44
CA TYR A 23 -35.04 6.68 -19.58
C TYR A 23 -33.93 7.62 -19.03
N VAL A 24 -33.95 8.91 -19.41
CA VAL A 24 -32.98 9.91 -18.91
C VAL A 24 -33.11 10.13 -17.40
N LYS A 25 -34.34 10.10 -16.86
CA LYS A 25 -34.56 10.20 -15.41
C LYS A 25 -34.03 8.99 -14.66
N GLN A 26 -34.20 7.78 -15.22
CA GLN A 26 -33.71 6.53 -14.64
C GLN A 26 -32.18 6.42 -14.71
N SER A 27 -31.57 6.91 -15.80
CA SER A 27 -30.09 6.93 -15.93
C SER A 27 -29.41 8.02 -15.11
N ARG A 28 -30.17 9.00 -14.58
CA ARG A 28 -29.69 10.06 -13.67
C ARG A 28 -29.91 9.76 -12.20
N THR A 29 -30.59 8.66 -11.84
CA THR A 29 -30.57 8.22 -10.44
C THR A 29 -29.13 7.81 -10.12
N PRO A 30 -28.44 8.48 -9.20
CA PRO A 30 -27.15 7.99 -8.73
C PRO A 30 -27.34 6.54 -8.30
N ALA A 31 -26.38 5.69 -8.66
CA ALA A 31 -26.33 4.34 -8.12
C ALA A 31 -26.50 4.45 -6.60
N PRO A 32 -27.24 3.50 -5.95
CA PRO A 32 -27.33 3.50 -4.51
C PRO A 32 -25.90 3.67 -4.00
N GLU A 33 -25.63 4.71 -3.20
CA GLU A 33 -24.40 4.77 -2.43
C GLU A 33 -24.36 3.44 -1.68
N GLU A 34 -23.46 2.55 -2.13
CA GLU A 34 -23.09 1.38 -1.38
C GLU A 34 -22.65 1.94 -0.03
N GLN A 35 -23.49 1.77 0.97
CA GLN A 35 -23.13 2.16 2.34
C GLN A 35 -21.83 1.43 2.62
N ALA A 36 -20.72 2.14 2.41
CA ALA A 36 -19.43 1.69 2.88
C ALA A 36 -19.62 1.44 4.37
N GLY A 37 -19.80 0.16 4.74
CA GLY A 37 -19.97 -0.22 6.12
C GLY A 37 -18.86 0.47 6.89
N GLU A 38 -19.20 1.21 7.94
CA GLU A 38 -18.22 1.90 8.79
C GLU A 38 -17.15 0.88 9.15
N GLN A 39 -16.03 0.97 8.46
CA GLN A 39 -14.87 0.15 8.82
C GLN A 39 -14.45 0.56 10.23
N PRO A 40 -14.23 -0.38 11.15
CA PRO A 40 -13.87 -0.03 12.50
C PRO A 40 -12.62 0.83 12.48
N LEU A 41 -12.75 2.08 12.94
CA LEU A 41 -11.63 3.02 13.03
C LEU A 41 -10.51 2.38 13.85
N LEU A 42 -9.34 2.21 13.23
CA LEU A 42 -8.15 1.74 13.93
C LEU A 42 -7.74 2.79 14.98
N LYS A 43 -7.90 2.45 16.26
CA LYS A 43 -7.42 3.30 17.35
C LYS A 43 -5.92 3.13 17.49
N LEU A 44 -5.17 4.13 17.03
CA LEU A 44 -3.71 4.22 17.21
C LEU A 44 -3.39 5.19 18.35
N GLU A 45 -2.40 4.83 19.15
CA GLU A 45 -1.77 5.74 20.10
C GLU A 45 -0.90 6.75 19.33
N GLU A 46 -0.50 7.84 19.96
CA GLU A 46 0.40 8.81 19.35
C GLU A 46 1.86 8.43 19.65
N ALA A 47 2.69 8.40 18.61
CA ALA A 47 4.13 8.27 18.77
C ALA A 47 4.75 9.59 19.25
N SER A 48 5.69 9.50 20.17
CA SER A 48 6.46 10.63 20.71
C SER A 48 7.67 10.96 19.83
N SER A 49 8.27 9.96 19.21
CA SER A 49 9.46 10.08 18.36
C SER A 49 9.33 9.21 17.12
N VAL A 50 9.63 9.79 15.97
CA VAL A 50 9.73 9.07 14.69
C VAL A 50 10.99 9.53 13.97
N ILE A 51 11.87 8.56 13.64
CA ILE A 51 13.07 8.79 12.83
C ILE A 51 12.93 7.95 11.57
N ILE A 52 13.03 8.59 10.40
CA ILE A 52 12.98 7.93 9.09
C ILE A 52 14.31 8.12 8.40
N THR A 53 14.97 7.02 8.05
CA THR A 53 16.26 7.02 7.35
C THR A 53 16.09 6.32 6.01
N ILE A 54 16.27 7.04 4.91
CA ILE A 54 16.26 6.46 3.56
C ILE A 54 17.53 5.60 3.40
N VAL A 55 17.34 4.31 3.13
CA VAL A 55 18.43 3.32 3.03
C VAL A 55 18.71 2.97 1.57
N TYR A 56 17.67 3.01 0.73
CA TYR A 56 17.75 2.67 -0.68
C TYR A 56 16.91 3.65 -1.50
N ASP A 57 17.53 4.31 -2.48
CA ASP A 57 16.91 5.33 -3.31
C ASP A 57 17.59 5.43 -4.67
N ASN A 58 16.90 5.96 -5.66
CA ASN A 58 17.44 6.26 -7.00
C ASN A 58 18.28 7.53 -7.02
N ASN A 59 18.12 8.41 -6.04
CA ASN A 59 18.69 9.75 -6.06
C ASN A 59 19.94 9.84 -5.19
N PRO A 60 21.06 10.35 -5.72
CA PRO A 60 22.27 10.51 -4.94
C PRO A 60 22.14 11.72 -4.01
N PHE A 61 21.96 11.47 -2.73
CA PHE A 61 22.00 12.51 -1.69
C PHE A 61 23.27 12.41 -0.85
N ASN A 62 23.56 11.23 -0.32
CA ASN A 62 24.78 10.96 0.42
C ASN A 62 25.79 10.24 -0.49
N PRO A 63 26.96 10.83 -0.81
CA PRO A 63 27.92 10.23 -1.72
C PRO A 63 28.55 8.93 -1.21
N GLN A 64 28.38 8.60 0.05
CA GLN A 64 28.84 7.34 0.62
C GLN A 64 27.87 6.18 0.33
N LEU A 65 26.61 6.46 0.03
CA LEU A 65 25.59 5.44 -0.23
C LEU A 65 25.55 5.10 -1.72
N GLN A 66 25.26 3.84 -2.02
CA GLN A 66 24.98 3.40 -3.37
C GLN A 66 23.52 3.71 -3.72
N THR A 67 23.30 4.18 -4.94
CA THR A 67 21.95 4.42 -5.49
C THR A 67 21.62 3.37 -6.54
N ALA A 68 20.38 2.95 -6.57
CA ALA A 68 19.84 2.11 -7.63
C ALA A 68 18.31 2.29 -7.67
N TRP A 69 17.69 1.79 -8.73
CA TRP A 69 16.23 1.84 -8.88
C TRP A 69 15.54 1.06 -7.78
N GLY A 70 14.64 1.74 -7.04
CA GLY A 70 13.85 1.17 -5.96
C GLY A 70 13.84 2.03 -4.70
N PHE A 71 13.20 1.52 -3.66
CA PHE A 71 13.02 2.25 -2.41
C PHE A 71 13.15 1.34 -1.19
N SER A 72 13.76 1.85 -0.13
CA SER A 72 13.67 1.31 1.23
C SER A 72 13.96 2.40 2.25
N CYS A 73 13.20 2.42 3.34
CA CYS A 73 13.51 3.26 4.49
C CYS A 73 13.45 2.46 5.80
N PHE A 74 14.42 2.73 6.66
CA PHE A 74 14.46 2.28 8.04
C PHE A 74 13.76 3.31 8.91
N ILE A 75 12.88 2.83 9.82
CA ILE A 75 12.02 3.67 10.62
C ILE A 75 12.12 3.23 12.07
N ASP A 76 12.38 4.18 12.96
CA ASP A 76 12.33 3.99 14.40
C ASP A 76 11.15 4.79 14.96
N VAL A 77 10.17 4.11 15.56
CA VAL A 77 9.01 4.72 16.20
C VAL A 77 9.01 4.35 17.67
N ASP A 78 9.43 5.28 18.52
CA ASP A 78 9.53 5.07 19.98
C ASP A 78 10.34 3.80 20.35
N GLY A 79 11.37 3.45 19.58
CA GLY A 79 12.21 2.28 19.76
C GLY A 79 11.74 1.03 19.02
N GLU A 80 10.55 1.02 18.41
CA GLU A 80 10.12 -0.03 17.48
C GLU A 80 10.78 0.19 16.11
N LYS A 81 11.62 -0.76 15.70
CA LYS A 81 12.45 -0.65 14.50
C LYS A 81 11.87 -1.47 13.36
N LEU A 82 11.55 -0.82 12.27
CA LEU A 82 10.98 -1.45 11.08
C LEU A 82 11.65 -1.00 9.80
N LEU A 83 11.55 -1.84 8.78
CA LEU A 83 11.96 -1.53 7.42
C LEU A 83 10.72 -1.50 6.52
N PHE A 84 10.54 -0.42 5.80
CA PHE A 84 9.51 -0.31 4.76
C PHE A 84 10.17 -0.46 3.40
N ASP A 85 9.76 -1.50 2.65
CA ASP A 85 10.37 -2.01 1.43
C ASP A 85 11.86 -2.38 1.56
N THR A 86 12.42 -3.01 0.55
CA THR A 86 13.77 -3.58 0.61
C THR A 86 14.66 -3.23 -0.58
N GLY A 87 14.20 -2.32 -1.45
CA GLY A 87 14.92 -2.02 -2.68
C GLY A 87 14.98 -3.20 -3.66
N GLY A 88 15.68 -3.00 -4.75
CA GLY A 88 15.85 -3.99 -5.82
C GLY A 88 17.01 -4.95 -5.63
N ASN A 89 17.94 -4.68 -4.71
CA ASN A 89 19.20 -5.43 -4.58
C ASN A 89 19.67 -5.52 -3.13
N SER A 90 19.75 -6.74 -2.61
CA SER A 90 20.15 -6.98 -1.22
C SER A 90 21.58 -6.53 -0.88
N LYS A 91 22.53 -6.62 -1.83
CA LYS A 91 23.91 -6.20 -1.59
C LYS A 91 24.01 -4.68 -1.39
N ILE A 92 23.28 -3.91 -2.20
CA ILE A 92 23.19 -2.45 -2.07
C ILE A 92 22.50 -2.09 -0.75
N LEU A 93 21.36 -2.74 -0.46
CA LEU A 93 20.62 -2.52 0.78
C LEU A 93 21.50 -2.74 2.01
N LEU A 94 22.15 -3.91 2.11
CA LEU A 94 22.98 -4.28 3.26
C LEU A 94 24.22 -3.39 3.39
N GLU A 95 24.85 -3.02 2.28
CA GLU A 95 26.01 -2.11 2.31
C GLU A 95 25.63 -0.71 2.75
N ASN A 96 24.47 -0.19 2.29
CA ASN A 96 23.97 1.10 2.74
C ASN A 96 23.58 1.06 4.23
N MET A 97 22.89 0.01 4.68
CA MET A 97 22.59 -0.20 6.11
C MET A 97 23.86 -0.17 6.96
N ARG A 98 24.89 -0.92 6.53
CA ARG A 98 26.19 -0.95 7.23
C ARG A 98 26.83 0.44 7.34
N LYS A 99 26.79 1.24 6.27
CA LYS A 99 27.32 2.63 6.26
C LYS A 99 26.51 3.58 7.13
N LEU A 100 25.23 3.31 7.31
CA LEU A 100 24.34 4.05 8.19
C LEU A 100 24.33 3.53 9.64
N ASN A 101 25.19 2.55 9.96
CA ASN A 101 25.24 1.86 11.25
C ASN A 101 23.91 1.20 11.66
N ILE A 102 23.15 0.72 10.66
CA ILE A 102 21.93 -0.06 10.84
C ILE A 102 22.27 -1.53 10.67
N THR A 103 21.97 -2.36 11.66
CA THR A 103 22.18 -3.82 11.56
C THR A 103 20.89 -4.53 11.19
N PRO A 104 20.91 -5.58 10.35
CA PRO A 104 19.72 -6.37 10.05
C PRO A 104 19.00 -6.91 11.30
N ASP A 105 19.76 -7.29 12.33
CA ASP A 105 19.22 -7.86 13.57
C ASP A 105 18.43 -6.87 14.43
N GLU A 106 18.48 -5.57 14.13
CA GLU A 106 17.67 -4.54 14.82
C GLU A 106 16.23 -4.51 14.32
N ILE A 107 15.98 -5.03 13.10
CA ILE A 107 14.68 -4.95 12.44
C ILE A 107 13.79 -6.06 12.99
N SER A 108 12.69 -5.67 13.61
CA SER A 108 11.66 -6.59 14.10
C SER A 108 10.47 -6.72 13.15
N ILE A 109 10.29 -5.75 12.27
CA ILE A 109 9.15 -5.65 11.35
C ILE A 109 9.65 -5.25 9.97
N ILE A 110 9.16 -5.94 8.93
CA ILE A 110 9.33 -5.54 7.53
C ILE A 110 7.93 -5.35 6.95
N VAL A 111 7.70 -4.22 6.29
CA VAL A 111 6.46 -3.95 5.57
C VAL A 111 6.78 -3.80 4.10
N LEU A 112 6.19 -4.65 3.26
CA LEU A 112 6.33 -4.57 1.80
C LEU A 112 5.13 -3.85 1.22
N SER A 113 5.37 -2.76 0.50
CA SER A 113 4.32 -1.97 -0.10
C SER A 113 3.57 -2.72 -1.19
N HIS A 114 4.28 -3.25 -2.18
CA HIS A 114 3.73 -3.96 -3.34
C HIS A 114 4.74 -4.94 -3.94
N ILE A 115 4.33 -5.69 -4.97
CA ILE A 115 5.07 -6.85 -5.50
C ILE A 115 6.27 -6.52 -6.37
N HIS A 116 6.48 -5.32 -6.84
CA HIS A 116 7.54 -5.01 -7.79
C HIS A 116 8.94 -5.30 -7.20
N GLY A 117 9.82 -5.78 -8.07
CA GLY A 117 11.16 -6.26 -7.65
C GLY A 117 12.06 -5.17 -7.09
N ASP A 118 11.85 -3.92 -7.47
CA ASP A 118 12.56 -2.74 -6.95
C ASP A 118 12.13 -2.34 -5.51
N HIS A 119 11.12 -3.04 -4.95
CA HIS A 119 10.66 -2.92 -3.57
C HIS A 119 10.85 -4.21 -2.76
N THR A 120 10.90 -5.36 -3.42
CA THR A 120 10.98 -6.68 -2.77
C THR A 120 12.30 -7.40 -2.97
N GLY A 121 13.14 -6.95 -3.93
CA GLY A 121 14.33 -7.67 -4.38
C GLY A 121 15.43 -7.82 -3.33
N GLY A 122 15.49 -6.92 -2.36
CA GLY A 122 16.44 -7.01 -1.24
C GLY A 122 16.04 -7.97 -0.13
N LEU A 123 14.76 -8.36 -0.06
CA LEU A 123 14.18 -9.05 1.11
C LEU A 123 14.88 -10.37 1.46
N LEU A 124 15.01 -11.27 0.50
CA LEU A 124 15.54 -12.61 0.78
C LEU A 124 16.98 -12.55 1.29
N GLY A 125 17.81 -11.72 0.65
CA GLY A 125 19.20 -11.52 1.12
C GLY A 125 19.28 -10.78 2.45
N LEU A 126 18.35 -9.88 2.76
CA LEU A 126 18.24 -9.27 4.09
C LEU A 126 17.94 -10.33 5.16
N LEU A 127 16.96 -11.20 4.92
CA LEU A 127 16.60 -12.28 5.85
C LEU A 127 17.77 -13.26 6.07
N GLU A 128 18.52 -13.56 5.01
CA GLU A 128 19.71 -14.42 5.09
C GLU A 128 20.87 -13.78 5.89
N ALA A 129 20.93 -12.45 5.94
CA ALA A 129 21.93 -11.71 6.72
C ALA A 129 21.59 -11.60 8.21
N MET A 130 20.35 -11.89 8.60
CA MET A 130 19.91 -11.86 9.99
C MET A 130 20.33 -13.12 10.75
N LYS A 131 20.75 -12.97 12.02
CA LYS A 131 21.04 -14.10 12.91
C LYS A 131 19.81 -14.90 13.29
N ASN A 132 18.67 -14.23 13.43
CA ASN A 132 17.44 -14.85 13.87
C ASN A 132 16.19 -14.27 13.14
N PRO A 133 16.00 -14.62 11.86
CA PRO A 133 14.88 -14.11 11.07
C PRO A 133 13.50 -14.56 11.61
N SER A 134 13.44 -15.61 12.46
CA SER A 134 12.18 -16.08 13.05
C SER A 134 11.55 -15.08 14.04
N LYS A 135 12.29 -14.07 14.47
CA LYS A 135 11.78 -12.98 15.29
C LYS A 135 11.16 -11.84 14.49
N VAL A 136 11.31 -11.88 13.17
CA VAL A 136 10.83 -10.82 12.27
C VAL A 136 9.40 -11.11 11.81
N GLU A 137 8.56 -10.10 11.82
CA GLU A 137 7.24 -10.11 11.21
C GLU A 137 7.31 -9.41 9.84
N VAL A 138 6.88 -10.10 8.79
CA VAL A 138 6.81 -9.56 7.42
C VAL A 138 5.35 -9.31 7.06
N TYR A 139 4.95 -8.04 6.99
CA TYR A 139 3.64 -7.60 6.55
C TYR A 139 3.67 -7.41 5.04
N LEU A 140 2.83 -8.09 4.31
CA LEU A 140 2.75 -8.01 2.85
C LEU A 140 1.30 -8.11 2.36
N PRO A 141 0.99 -7.52 1.22
CA PRO A 141 -0.31 -7.68 0.58
C PRO A 141 -0.71 -9.14 0.40
N ALA A 142 -1.96 -9.48 0.74
CA ALA A 142 -2.47 -10.84 0.63
C ALA A 142 -2.43 -11.39 -0.81
N SER A 143 -2.46 -10.49 -1.79
CA SER A 143 -2.36 -10.79 -3.23
C SER A 143 -0.96 -11.21 -3.69
N PHE A 144 0.07 -11.13 -2.86
CA PHE A 144 1.42 -11.57 -3.24
C PHE A 144 1.44 -13.03 -3.67
N PRO A 145 2.27 -13.42 -4.68
CA PRO A 145 2.38 -14.79 -5.16
C PRO A 145 2.71 -15.78 -4.04
N LYS A 146 2.07 -16.94 -4.06
CA LYS A 146 2.32 -18.03 -3.08
C LYS A 146 3.78 -18.46 -3.07
N SER A 147 4.43 -18.52 -4.23
CA SER A 147 5.85 -18.88 -4.35
C SER A 147 6.75 -17.97 -3.53
N LEU A 148 6.56 -16.64 -3.64
CA LEU A 148 7.34 -15.68 -2.85
C LEU A 148 7.06 -15.82 -1.34
N LYS A 149 5.80 -16.00 -0.96
CA LYS A 149 5.44 -16.24 0.45
C LYS A 149 6.12 -17.50 1.02
N GLU A 150 6.18 -18.56 0.24
CA GLU A 150 6.88 -19.81 0.64
C GLU A 150 8.39 -19.58 0.76
N GLU A 151 9.00 -18.84 -0.18
CA GLU A 151 10.42 -18.51 -0.11
C GLU A 151 10.76 -17.66 1.13
N ILE A 152 9.91 -16.71 1.49
CA ILE A 152 10.04 -15.90 2.71
C ILE A 152 9.90 -16.81 3.94
N LYS A 153 8.83 -17.62 3.99
CA LYS A 153 8.56 -18.53 5.12
C LYS A 153 9.70 -19.51 5.37
N ASN A 154 10.32 -20.02 4.31
CA ASN A 154 11.43 -20.95 4.40
C ASN A 154 12.69 -20.32 5.02
N ARG A 155 12.79 -19.00 5.08
CA ARG A 155 13.86 -18.26 5.77
C ARG A 155 13.54 -17.92 7.23
N GLY A 156 12.35 -18.30 7.70
CA GLY A 156 11.99 -18.30 9.11
C GLY A 156 11.08 -17.19 9.62
N PRO A 157 10.89 -16.02 8.95
CA PRO A 157 10.06 -14.97 9.50
C PRO A 157 8.57 -15.35 9.55
N LYS A 158 7.84 -14.71 10.44
CA LYS A 158 6.39 -14.80 10.47
C LYS A 158 5.78 -13.91 9.40
N ILE A 159 5.02 -14.46 8.46
CA ILE A 159 4.28 -13.71 7.45
C ILE A 159 2.92 -13.29 8.00
N ILE A 160 2.58 -12.02 7.81
CA ILE A 160 1.26 -11.47 8.04
C ILE A 160 0.72 -10.96 6.69
N GLU A 161 -0.25 -11.68 6.16
CA GLU A 161 -0.95 -11.30 4.94
C GLU A 161 -1.96 -10.22 5.27
N VAL A 162 -1.80 -9.05 4.64
CA VAL A 162 -2.65 -7.89 4.89
C VAL A 162 -3.63 -7.71 3.72
N LYS A 163 -4.91 -7.59 4.04
CA LYS A 163 -5.97 -7.29 3.08
C LYS A 163 -6.72 -6.02 3.46
N GLU A 164 -7.05 -5.90 4.73
CA GLU A 164 -7.79 -4.77 5.30
C GLU A 164 -6.84 -3.91 6.16
N PRO A 165 -7.23 -2.67 6.50
CA PRO A 165 -6.45 -1.84 7.42
C PRO A 165 -6.10 -2.62 8.69
N THR A 166 -4.82 -2.68 9.02
CA THR A 166 -4.30 -3.56 10.08
C THR A 166 -3.35 -2.81 11.00
N LYS A 167 -3.62 -2.89 12.31
CA LYS A 167 -2.71 -2.35 13.34
C LYS A 167 -1.48 -3.25 13.43
N ILE A 168 -0.30 -2.64 13.30
CA ILE A 168 1.00 -3.31 13.41
C ILE A 168 1.54 -3.19 14.83
N ARG A 169 1.58 -1.98 15.36
CA ARG A 169 1.99 -1.65 16.74
C ARG A 169 1.08 -0.53 17.29
N LYS A 170 1.36 -0.05 18.48
CA LYS A 170 0.52 0.95 19.16
C LYS A 170 0.22 2.17 18.28
N ALA A 171 1.26 2.76 17.69
CA ALA A 171 1.17 3.96 16.85
C ALA A 171 1.27 3.66 15.34
N ILE A 172 1.40 2.38 14.93
CA ILE A 172 1.73 1.97 13.57
C ILE A 172 0.63 1.08 13.00
N ALA A 173 0.21 1.35 11.79
CA ALA A 173 -0.74 0.55 11.04
C ALA A 173 -0.39 0.50 9.55
N THR A 174 -1.11 -0.31 8.80
CA THR A 174 -1.12 -0.30 7.33
C THR A 174 -2.53 -0.06 6.81
N THR A 175 -2.63 0.54 5.62
CA THR A 175 -3.91 0.77 4.93
C THR A 175 -4.63 -0.52 4.51
N GLY A 176 -3.91 -1.65 4.47
CA GLY A 176 -4.40 -2.82 3.74
C GLY A 176 -4.18 -2.70 2.23
N GLU A 177 -4.66 -3.68 1.47
CA GLU A 177 -4.53 -3.70 0.01
C GLU A 177 -5.42 -2.64 -0.65
N MET A 178 -4.81 -1.73 -1.39
CA MET A 178 -5.47 -0.72 -2.20
C MET A 178 -5.11 -0.91 -3.67
N GLY A 179 -5.89 -0.27 -4.54
CA GLY A 179 -5.68 -0.32 -5.99
C GLY A 179 -6.34 -1.52 -6.68
N ARG A 180 -6.34 -1.50 -8.01
CA ARG A 180 -7.01 -2.51 -8.85
C ARG A 180 -6.03 -3.50 -9.46
N THR A 181 -5.10 -3.02 -10.27
CA THR A 181 -4.15 -3.84 -11.04
C THR A 181 -2.94 -4.23 -10.19
N ILE A 182 -2.29 -3.26 -9.59
CA ILE A 182 -1.21 -3.46 -8.62
C ILE A 182 -1.79 -3.19 -7.25
N LYS A 183 -1.79 -4.23 -6.40
CA LYS A 183 -2.19 -4.08 -5.00
C LYS A 183 -1.02 -3.52 -4.22
N GLU A 184 -1.27 -2.43 -3.51
CA GLU A 184 -0.28 -1.72 -2.71
C GLU A 184 -0.85 -1.35 -1.35
N GLN A 185 -0.02 -1.37 -0.31
CA GLN A 185 -0.35 -0.88 1.01
C GLN A 185 0.59 0.27 1.39
N ALA A 186 0.09 1.23 2.16
CA ALA A 186 0.89 2.26 2.80
C ALA A 186 1.09 1.95 4.28
N LEU A 187 2.20 2.43 4.83
CA LEU A 187 2.43 2.48 6.26
C LEU A 187 1.85 3.76 6.84
N ILE A 188 1.17 3.66 7.96
CA ILE A 188 0.58 4.77 8.71
C ILE A 188 1.24 4.85 10.07
N ILE A 189 1.72 6.03 10.46
CA ILE A 189 2.26 6.30 11.79
C ILE A 189 1.50 7.50 12.36
N ASN A 190 0.81 7.27 13.48
CA ASN A 190 0.11 8.35 14.19
C ASN A 190 1.07 9.06 15.15
N THR A 191 1.15 10.38 15.05
CA THR A 191 2.03 11.20 15.89
C THR A 191 1.28 12.38 16.51
N GLN A 192 1.83 12.99 17.55
CA GLN A 192 1.29 14.21 18.16
C GLN A 192 1.14 15.38 17.19
N LYS A 193 1.87 15.36 16.05
CA LYS A 193 1.85 16.41 15.02
C LYS A 193 0.96 16.06 13.82
N GLY A 194 0.29 14.91 13.85
CA GLY A 194 -0.52 14.39 12.77
C GLY A 194 -0.04 13.04 12.27
N ILE A 195 -0.60 12.60 11.15
CA ILE A 195 -0.35 11.28 10.56
C ILE A 195 0.79 11.38 9.54
N ILE A 196 1.73 10.45 9.62
CA ILE A 196 2.74 10.21 8.58
C ILE A 196 2.25 9.02 7.75
N ILE A 197 2.24 9.18 6.43
CA ILE A 197 1.93 8.10 5.48
C ILE A 197 3.16 7.86 4.61
N ILE A 198 3.60 6.60 4.53
CA ILE A 198 4.72 6.18 3.68
C ILE A 198 4.18 5.19 2.65
N THR A 199 4.39 5.49 1.38
CA THR A 199 3.98 4.68 0.24
C THR A 199 5.19 4.15 -0.52
N GLY A 200 5.02 3.08 -1.29
CA GLY A 200 5.98 2.68 -2.31
C GLY A 200 5.84 3.56 -3.56
N CYS A 201 5.30 3.02 -4.64
CA CYS A 201 5.05 3.75 -5.89
C CYS A 201 3.73 4.53 -5.91
N ALA A 202 2.86 4.33 -4.94
CA ALA A 202 1.49 4.87 -4.90
C ALA A 202 0.69 4.52 -6.17
N HIS A 203 0.73 3.25 -6.63
CA HIS A 203 0.00 2.78 -7.81
C HIS A 203 -1.50 3.08 -7.80
N PRO A 204 -2.18 3.07 -6.64
CA PRO A 204 -3.58 3.50 -6.57
C PRO A 204 -3.77 5.01 -6.80
N GLY A 205 -2.74 5.80 -6.60
CA GLY A 205 -2.77 7.25 -6.50
C GLY A 205 -2.60 7.72 -5.05
N VAL A 206 -1.79 8.75 -4.81
CA VAL A 206 -1.52 9.26 -3.45
C VAL A 206 -2.79 9.71 -2.73
N ALA A 207 -3.76 10.25 -3.46
CA ALA A 207 -5.02 10.71 -2.89
C ALA A 207 -6.00 9.57 -2.53
N GLU A 208 -5.74 8.37 -3.07
CA GLU A 208 -6.55 7.17 -2.81
C GLU A 208 -6.00 6.35 -1.62
N MET A 209 -4.73 6.58 -1.26
CA MET A 209 -4.04 5.91 -0.16
C MET A 209 -4.16 6.67 1.16
#